data_13e136501013487758b32b4a4c997ecb
#
_entry.id   13e136501013487758b32b4a4c997ecb
#
_cell.length_a   1.000
_cell.length_b   1.000
_cell.length_c   1.000
_cell.angle_alpha   90.00
_cell.angle_beta   90.00
_cell.angle_gamma   90.00
#
_symmetry.space_group_name_H-M   'P 1'
#
loop_
_entity.id
_entity.type
_entity.pdbx_description
1 polymer ?
#
loop_
_entity_poly.entity_id
_entity_poly.type
_entity_poly.pdbx_seq_one_letter_code
_entity_poly.pdbx_strand_id
1 'polypeptide(L)'
;MLEMRTAETSSMLQVVNKMSAHQRWLDEQLQRGATQRFTVTGHPVDHILAKLLLKLNSGNRKISHKHVQSIANSIHLGEWEQTGDTVKISEKGRLLDGQHRLDAISKTNTVVLVDFAFGVADAAQSRIDINLVRTVGNNLQIAGLKNATVLASAARLIKSIEAGLCYADFSISKPSVYDFCVRDHALQGAAATAASINSKMGLKRLNTGICVGLYLLRNADQHSLNTFLKMVESGANLQADSPILHLRNNLYRGSHNHTRASIEVAAWIIKAYQLWVEGATCRRLAFSPSREKFPVFADARE
;
A
#
# COMPACT_ATOMS: atom_id res chain seq x y z
N MET A 1 -30.77 -3.39 36.46
CA MET A 1 -30.37 -1.96 36.53
C MET A 1 -29.24 -1.69 37.51
N LEU A 2 -29.20 -2.32 38.72
CA LEU A 2 -28.08 -2.15 39.67
C LEU A 2 -26.77 -2.82 39.16
N GLU A 3 -26.83 -4.00 38.59
CA GLU A 3 -25.65 -4.74 38.08
C GLU A 3 -24.97 -4.05 36.87
N MET A 4 -25.76 -3.41 35.99
CA MET A 4 -25.19 -2.62 34.89
C MET A 4 -24.42 -1.38 35.39
N ARG A 5 -24.96 -0.69 36.43
CA ARG A 5 -24.26 0.46 37.04
C ARG A 5 -22.97 0.09 37.76
N THR A 6 -22.90 -1.09 38.39
CA THR A 6 -21.68 -1.58 39.07
C THR A 6 -20.61 -1.98 38.05
N ALA A 7 -20.98 -2.58 36.91
CA ALA A 7 -20.04 -2.92 35.84
C ALA A 7 -19.47 -1.65 35.15
N GLU A 8 -20.30 -0.66 34.88
CA GLU A 8 -19.85 0.62 34.30
C GLU A 8 -18.92 1.39 35.26
N THR A 9 -19.24 1.40 36.54
CA THR A 9 -18.41 2.06 37.59
C THR A 9 -17.06 1.34 37.73
N SER A 10 -17.03 0.01 37.70
CA SER A 10 -15.80 -0.78 37.75
C SER A 10 -14.93 -0.54 36.52
N SER A 11 -15.54 -0.47 35.33
CA SER A 11 -14.83 -0.16 34.08
C SER A 11 -14.22 1.25 34.08
N MET A 12 -14.97 2.25 34.56
CA MET A 12 -14.46 3.63 34.69
C MET A 12 -13.30 3.72 35.67
N LEU A 13 -13.38 3.05 36.82
CA LEU A 13 -12.28 3.01 37.82
C LEU A 13 -11.01 2.38 37.23
N GLN A 14 -11.14 1.32 36.43
CA GLN A 14 -10.01 0.69 35.75
C GLN A 14 -9.34 1.64 34.74
N VAL A 15 -10.13 2.39 33.96
CA VAL A 15 -9.61 3.39 33.01
C VAL A 15 -8.90 4.54 33.76
N VAL A 16 -9.47 5.04 34.84
CA VAL A 16 -8.86 6.12 35.65
C VAL A 16 -7.55 5.66 36.30
N ASN A 17 -7.50 4.44 36.86
CA ASN A 17 -6.29 3.88 37.43
C ASN A 17 -5.19 3.68 36.36
N LYS A 18 -5.56 3.18 35.19
CA LYS A 18 -4.64 2.98 34.06
C LYS A 18 -4.09 4.32 33.54
N MET A 19 -4.95 5.33 33.39
CA MET A 19 -4.55 6.67 33.00
C MET A 19 -3.57 7.30 34.01
N SER A 20 -3.80 7.11 35.30
CA SER A 20 -2.89 7.57 36.37
C SER A 20 -1.54 6.85 36.36
N ALA A 21 -1.51 5.56 36.00
CA ALA A 21 -0.27 4.82 35.87
C ALA A 21 0.54 5.28 34.64
N HIS A 22 -0.11 5.48 33.51
CA HIS A 22 0.53 5.99 32.29
C HIS A 22 1.06 7.41 32.49
N GLN A 23 0.31 8.28 33.19
CA GLN A 23 0.76 9.64 33.49
C GLN A 23 2.03 9.63 34.36
N ARG A 24 2.04 8.83 35.44
CA ARG A 24 3.22 8.69 36.30
C ARG A 24 4.44 8.21 35.54
N TRP A 25 4.27 7.15 34.74
CA TRP A 25 5.35 6.64 33.87
C TRP A 25 5.88 7.75 32.96
N LEU A 26 4.99 8.48 32.28
CA LEU A 26 5.39 9.55 31.35
C LEU A 26 6.13 10.67 32.09
N ASP A 27 5.64 11.12 33.25
CA ASP A 27 6.25 12.18 34.05
C ASP A 27 7.67 11.78 34.50
N GLU A 28 7.85 10.53 34.93
CA GLU A 28 9.18 9.98 35.30
C GLU A 28 10.14 10.01 34.11
N GLN A 29 9.66 9.57 32.92
CA GLN A 29 10.51 9.57 31.72
C GLN A 29 10.85 11.00 31.26
N LEU A 30 9.91 11.95 31.36
CA LEU A 30 10.15 13.35 31.00
C LEU A 30 11.14 14.01 31.98
N GLN A 31 11.01 13.78 33.29
CA GLN A 31 11.94 14.28 34.29
C GLN A 31 13.36 13.76 34.06
N ARG A 32 13.51 12.47 33.78
CA ARG A 32 14.80 11.86 33.43
C ARG A 32 15.35 12.41 32.12
N GLY A 33 14.48 12.56 31.10
CA GLY A 33 14.83 13.10 29.79
C GLY A 33 15.30 14.54 29.80
N ALA A 34 14.87 15.35 30.79
CA ALA A 34 15.32 16.71 30.96
C ALA A 34 16.81 16.81 31.38
N THR A 35 17.35 15.75 31.96
CA THR A 35 18.74 15.74 32.49
C THR A 35 19.68 14.86 31.64
N GLN A 36 19.19 13.83 30.99
CA GLN A 36 20.01 12.93 30.20
C GLN A 36 19.24 12.31 29.04
N ARG A 37 19.95 12.01 27.94
CA ARG A 37 19.40 11.23 26.83
C ARG A 37 19.47 9.74 27.17
N PHE A 38 18.35 9.01 26.92
CA PHE A 38 18.27 7.55 27.07
C PHE A 38 17.20 6.96 26.14
N THR A 39 17.19 5.64 26.06
CA THR A 39 16.19 4.88 25.29
C THR A 39 15.42 3.93 26.21
N VAL A 40 14.14 3.72 25.86
CA VAL A 40 13.28 2.68 26.43
C VAL A 40 12.84 1.79 25.29
N THR A 41 13.14 0.50 25.38
CA THR A 41 12.87 -0.46 24.30
C THR A 41 11.65 -1.29 24.63
N GLY A 42 10.79 -1.54 23.64
CA GLY A 42 9.66 -2.46 23.75
C GLY A 42 8.63 -2.07 24.83
N HIS A 43 8.38 -0.78 25.04
CA HIS A 43 7.36 -0.36 26.00
C HIS A 43 5.95 -0.55 25.44
N PRO A 44 5.02 -1.22 26.17
CA PRO A 44 3.65 -1.42 25.73
C PRO A 44 2.89 -0.09 25.68
N VAL A 45 2.37 0.26 24.51
CA VAL A 45 1.59 1.49 24.28
C VAL A 45 0.19 1.11 23.83
N ASP A 46 -0.79 1.53 24.60
CA ASP A 46 -2.21 1.46 24.26
C ASP A 46 -2.75 2.81 23.78
N HIS A 47 -4.02 2.85 23.44
CA HIS A 47 -4.69 4.07 22.99
C HIS A 47 -4.70 5.20 24.04
N ILE A 48 -4.66 4.88 25.35
CA ILE A 48 -4.65 5.88 26.44
C ILE A 48 -3.27 6.54 26.49
N LEU A 49 -2.20 5.73 26.56
CA LEU A 49 -0.83 6.26 26.60
C LEU A 49 -0.49 7.01 25.30
N ALA A 50 -0.93 6.49 24.14
CA ALA A 50 -0.74 7.18 22.87
C ALA A 50 -1.37 8.59 22.86
N LYS A 51 -2.59 8.73 23.39
CA LYS A 51 -3.24 10.05 23.53
C LYS A 51 -2.52 10.98 24.51
N LEU A 52 -1.95 10.46 25.59
CA LEU A 52 -1.14 11.26 26.52
C LEU A 52 0.13 11.78 25.84
N LEU A 53 0.84 10.91 25.11
CA LEU A 53 2.05 11.27 24.35
C LEU A 53 1.75 12.29 23.26
N LEU A 54 0.60 12.20 22.59
CA LEU A 54 0.17 13.18 21.58
C LEU A 54 -0.08 14.57 22.14
N LYS A 55 -0.34 14.74 23.44
CA LYS A 55 -0.42 16.08 24.07
C LYS A 55 0.92 16.82 24.04
N LEU A 56 2.04 16.09 23.94
CA LEU A 56 3.38 16.65 23.79
C LEU A 56 3.67 17.12 22.35
N ASN A 57 2.74 16.92 21.42
CA ASN A 57 2.92 17.22 20.00
C ASN A 57 2.72 18.71 19.73
N SER A 58 3.80 19.46 19.72
CA SER A 58 3.81 20.89 19.39
C SER A 58 4.87 21.19 18.34
N GLY A 59 4.50 21.94 17.31
CA GLY A 59 5.44 22.38 16.26
C GLY A 59 5.80 21.33 15.21
N ASN A 60 5.12 20.19 15.17
CA ASN A 60 5.29 19.18 14.12
C ASN A 60 4.47 19.51 12.86
N ARG A 61 4.84 18.89 11.74
CA ARG A 61 4.09 18.97 10.47
C ARG A 61 2.65 18.47 10.63
N LYS A 62 1.76 18.89 9.74
CA LYS A 62 0.37 18.43 9.69
C LYS A 62 0.31 16.90 9.59
N ILE A 63 -0.55 16.29 10.39
CA ILE A 63 -0.79 14.83 10.36
C ILE A 63 -1.43 14.44 9.03
N SER A 64 -0.86 13.42 8.38
CA SER A 64 -1.42 12.82 7.18
C SER A 64 -2.38 11.70 7.57
N HIS A 65 -3.68 11.92 7.43
CA HIS A 65 -4.71 10.92 7.73
C HIS A 65 -4.52 9.62 6.94
N LYS A 66 -4.12 9.70 5.67
CA LYS A 66 -3.84 8.52 4.84
C LYS A 66 -2.69 7.69 5.41
N HIS A 67 -1.63 8.33 5.90
CA HIS A 67 -0.50 7.63 6.50
C HIS A 67 -0.87 7.00 7.86
N VAL A 68 -1.63 7.72 8.68
CA VAL A 68 -2.17 7.20 9.95
C VAL A 68 -3.05 5.97 9.71
N GLN A 69 -3.96 6.04 8.73
CA GLN A 69 -4.81 4.90 8.40
C GLN A 69 -4.02 3.67 7.92
N SER A 70 -2.97 3.88 7.14
CA SER A 70 -2.08 2.79 6.71
C SER A 70 -1.41 2.10 7.89
N ILE A 71 -0.93 2.87 8.89
CA ILE A 71 -0.31 2.32 10.11
C ILE A 71 -1.36 1.60 10.97
N ALA A 72 -2.55 2.19 11.15
CA ALA A 72 -3.63 1.58 11.92
C ALA A 72 -4.08 0.25 11.32
N ASN A 73 -4.14 0.16 9.99
CA ASN A 73 -4.45 -1.09 9.28
C ASN A 73 -3.37 -2.15 9.52
N SER A 74 -2.08 -1.81 9.47
CA SER A 74 -0.99 -2.74 9.79
C SER A 74 -1.08 -3.25 11.23
N ILE A 75 -1.42 -2.39 12.19
CA ILE A 75 -1.64 -2.79 13.60
C ILE A 75 -2.82 -3.76 13.68
N HIS A 76 -3.92 -3.48 13.00
CA HIS A 76 -5.13 -4.30 13.03
C HIS A 76 -4.92 -5.68 12.39
N LEU A 77 -4.07 -5.76 11.36
CA LEU A 77 -3.71 -7.01 10.69
C LEU A 77 -2.62 -7.81 11.42
N GLY A 78 -2.10 -7.31 12.55
CA GLY A 78 -1.01 -7.94 13.29
C GLY A 78 0.36 -7.84 12.59
N GLU A 79 0.50 -6.93 11.63
CA GLU A 79 1.72 -6.69 10.86
C GLU A 79 2.67 -5.65 11.53
N TRP A 80 2.37 -5.24 12.77
CA TRP A 80 3.23 -4.33 13.50
C TRP A 80 4.51 -5.03 13.96
N GLU A 81 5.64 -4.50 13.56
CA GLU A 81 6.97 -4.99 13.98
C GLU A 81 7.79 -3.86 14.61
N GLN A 82 8.59 -4.22 15.62
CA GLN A 82 9.61 -3.32 16.17
C GLN A 82 10.78 -3.26 15.19
N THR A 83 10.92 -2.12 14.50
CA THR A 83 12.00 -1.88 13.52
C THR A 83 13.20 -1.16 14.11
N GLY A 84 13.20 -0.87 15.41
CA GLY A 84 14.19 -0.03 16.06
C GLY A 84 13.96 1.48 15.86
N ASP A 85 12.90 1.87 15.12
CA ASP A 85 12.53 3.27 14.96
C ASP A 85 11.86 3.79 16.24
N THR A 86 12.54 4.69 16.93
CA THR A 86 12.08 5.25 18.19
C THR A 86 11.06 6.38 18.01
N VAL A 87 10.10 6.50 18.94
CA VAL A 87 9.37 7.74 19.18
C VAL A 87 10.31 8.68 19.94
N LYS A 88 10.52 9.90 19.43
CA LYS A 88 11.53 10.82 19.97
C LYS A 88 10.88 11.95 20.75
N ILE A 89 11.31 12.13 21.98
CA ILE A 89 10.85 13.19 22.88
C ILE A 89 12.06 14.03 23.30
N SER A 90 11.91 15.36 23.19
CA SER A 90 13.01 16.27 23.47
C SER A 90 13.29 16.40 24.97
N GLU A 91 14.46 16.98 25.29
CA GLU A 91 14.85 17.41 26.63
C GLU A 91 13.85 18.39 27.26
N LYS A 92 13.06 19.09 26.42
CA LYS A 92 12.00 20.02 26.86
C LYS A 92 10.62 19.36 26.90
N GLY A 93 10.53 18.03 26.77
CA GLY A 93 9.28 17.27 26.83
C GLY A 93 8.40 17.40 25.57
N ARG A 94 8.93 17.86 24.42
CA ARG A 94 8.18 17.92 23.17
C ARG A 94 8.32 16.63 22.39
N LEU A 95 7.24 16.20 21.75
CA LEU A 95 7.27 15.11 20.78
C LEU A 95 7.94 15.60 19.47
N LEU A 96 9.13 15.08 19.15
CA LEU A 96 9.88 15.43 17.95
C LEU A 96 9.57 14.52 16.76
N ASP A 97 9.30 13.22 17.03
CA ASP A 97 9.03 12.20 15.99
C ASP A 97 8.08 11.13 16.53
N GLY A 98 7.34 10.48 15.63
CA GLY A 98 6.41 9.39 15.95
C GLY A 98 4.94 9.81 16.03
N GLN A 99 4.57 11.06 15.70
CA GLN A 99 3.19 11.54 15.77
C GLN A 99 2.19 10.68 14.98
N HIS A 100 2.55 10.21 13.78
CA HIS A 100 1.66 9.35 12.97
C HIS A 100 1.48 7.97 13.58
N ARG A 101 2.54 7.39 14.17
CA ARG A 101 2.49 6.11 14.88
C ARG A 101 1.58 6.20 16.10
N LEU A 102 1.78 7.23 16.94
CA LEU A 102 0.97 7.47 18.12
C LEU A 102 -0.50 7.77 17.75
N ASP A 103 -0.76 8.54 16.69
CA ASP A 103 -2.12 8.81 16.24
C ASP A 103 -2.81 7.53 15.73
N ALA A 104 -2.10 6.66 15.03
CA ALA A 104 -2.61 5.36 14.61
C ALA A 104 -2.95 4.47 15.83
N ILE A 105 -2.03 4.33 16.79
CA ILE A 105 -2.25 3.55 18.02
C ILE A 105 -3.44 4.11 18.81
N SER A 106 -3.58 5.44 18.89
CA SER A 106 -4.67 6.09 19.61
C SER A 106 -6.07 5.75 19.08
N LYS A 107 -6.15 5.27 17.84
CA LYS A 107 -7.38 4.89 17.11
C LYS A 107 -7.62 3.38 17.07
N THR A 108 -6.69 2.59 17.61
CA THR A 108 -6.83 1.13 17.72
C THR A 108 -7.08 0.73 19.17
N ASN A 109 -7.67 -0.45 19.39
CA ASN A 109 -7.79 -1.05 20.72
C ASN A 109 -6.66 -2.04 21.01
N THR A 110 -5.61 -2.03 20.19
CA THR A 110 -4.49 -2.96 20.27
C THR A 110 -3.35 -2.33 21.06
N VAL A 111 -2.73 -3.10 21.95
CA VAL A 111 -1.47 -2.73 22.60
C VAL A 111 -0.33 -3.13 21.70
N VAL A 112 0.57 -2.20 21.39
CA VAL A 112 1.77 -2.46 20.58
C VAL A 112 3.03 -2.08 21.34
N LEU A 113 4.12 -2.77 21.05
CA LEU A 113 5.43 -2.45 21.63
C LEU A 113 6.07 -1.32 20.83
N VAL A 114 6.55 -0.29 21.52
CA VAL A 114 7.15 0.90 20.92
C VAL A 114 8.47 1.22 21.61
N ASP A 115 9.47 1.59 20.81
CA ASP A 115 10.74 2.09 21.32
C ASP A 115 10.71 3.62 21.45
N PHE A 116 11.30 4.14 22.50
CA PHE A 116 11.35 5.58 22.78
C PHE A 116 12.80 6.05 22.92
N ALA A 117 13.05 7.29 22.49
CA ALA A 117 14.26 8.04 22.81
C ALA A 117 13.84 9.35 23.52
N PHE A 118 14.19 9.48 24.78
CA PHE A 118 13.94 10.66 25.59
C PHE A 118 15.21 11.52 25.70
N GLY A 119 15.04 12.81 25.99
CA GLY A 119 16.15 13.73 26.17
C GLY A 119 16.90 14.04 24.87
N VAL A 120 16.22 13.94 23.74
CA VAL A 120 16.79 14.33 22.45
C VAL A 120 16.89 15.85 22.38
N ALA A 121 18.02 16.38 21.91
CA ALA A 121 18.19 17.82 21.78
C ALA A 121 17.07 18.43 20.92
N ASP A 122 16.41 19.47 21.40
CA ASP A 122 15.26 20.10 20.73
C ASP A 122 15.61 20.59 19.31
N ALA A 123 16.85 21.07 19.12
CA ALA A 123 17.40 21.48 17.82
C ALA A 123 17.53 20.32 16.79
N ALA A 124 17.49 19.06 17.24
CA ALA A 124 17.59 17.90 16.34
C ALA A 124 16.35 17.71 15.47
N GLN A 125 15.21 18.37 15.79
CA GLN A 125 13.97 18.25 15.02
C GLN A 125 14.17 18.56 13.52
N SER A 126 14.96 19.56 13.18
CA SER A 126 15.25 19.93 11.78
C SER A 126 16.05 18.89 11.02
N ARG A 127 16.66 17.92 11.72
CA ARG A 127 17.49 16.85 11.15
C ARG A 127 16.82 15.48 11.22
N ILE A 128 15.65 15.38 11.86
CA ILE A 128 14.83 14.17 11.87
C ILE A 128 14.14 14.06 10.50
N ASP A 129 14.02 12.86 9.96
CA ASP A 129 13.39 12.57 8.65
C ASP A 129 14.09 13.11 7.40
N ILE A 130 15.37 13.47 7.44
CA ILE A 130 16.15 13.82 6.23
C ILE A 130 16.37 12.57 5.34
N ASN A 131 16.24 11.37 5.87
CA ASN A 131 16.44 10.14 5.14
C ASN A 131 15.25 9.82 4.23
N LEU A 132 15.56 9.43 2.98
CA LEU A 132 14.57 8.94 2.03
C LEU A 132 13.84 7.70 2.60
N VAL A 133 12.54 7.83 2.77
CA VAL A 133 11.69 6.70 3.20
C VAL A 133 11.76 5.61 2.14
N ARG A 134 12.23 4.41 2.52
CA ARG A 134 12.27 3.25 1.61
C ARG A 134 10.87 2.92 1.12
N THR A 135 10.75 2.82 -0.20
CA THR A 135 9.51 2.37 -0.86
C THR A 135 9.45 0.85 -0.84
N VAL A 136 8.26 0.27 -1.06
CA VAL A 136 8.13 -1.19 -1.24
C VAL A 136 8.99 -1.66 -2.42
N GLY A 137 9.04 -0.89 -3.51
CA GLY A 137 9.91 -1.19 -4.65
C GLY A 137 11.38 -1.30 -4.28
N ASN A 138 11.89 -0.40 -3.40
CA ASN A 138 13.26 -0.48 -2.91
C ASN A 138 13.50 -1.77 -2.09
N ASN A 139 12.56 -2.13 -1.22
CA ASN A 139 12.67 -3.35 -0.41
C ASN A 139 12.64 -4.61 -1.29
N LEU A 140 11.78 -4.66 -2.30
CA LEU A 140 11.73 -5.76 -3.28
C LEU A 140 13.04 -5.86 -4.09
N GLN A 141 13.63 -4.73 -4.44
CA GLN A 141 14.93 -4.70 -5.12
C GLN A 141 16.06 -5.24 -4.23
N ILE A 142 16.06 -4.87 -2.94
CA ILE A 142 17.01 -5.42 -1.94
C ILE A 142 16.81 -6.93 -1.79
N ALA A 143 15.58 -7.41 -1.85
CA ALA A 143 15.26 -8.84 -1.85
C ALA A 143 15.60 -9.56 -3.17
N GLY A 144 16.18 -8.87 -4.16
CA GLY A 144 16.63 -9.43 -5.43
C GLY A 144 15.56 -9.59 -6.50
N LEU A 145 14.34 -9.06 -6.28
CA LEU A 145 13.27 -9.17 -7.26
C LEU A 145 13.48 -8.20 -8.43
N LYS A 146 13.38 -8.73 -9.65
CA LYS A 146 13.38 -7.93 -10.88
C LYS A 146 12.05 -7.17 -11.03
N ASN A 147 12.08 -6.06 -11.76
CA ASN A 147 10.87 -5.23 -12.00
C ASN A 147 10.18 -4.73 -10.70
N ALA A 148 10.92 -4.54 -9.63
CA ALA A 148 10.45 -4.26 -8.27
C ALA A 148 9.42 -3.10 -8.18
N THR A 149 9.66 -2.01 -8.91
CA THR A 149 8.73 -0.86 -8.94
C THR A 149 7.41 -1.21 -9.63
N VAL A 150 7.48 -2.00 -10.72
CA VAL A 150 6.28 -2.49 -11.44
C VAL A 150 5.50 -3.44 -10.54
N LEU A 151 6.18 -4.39 -9.90
CA LEU A 151 5.57 -5.33 -8.93
C LEU A 151 4.82 -4.60 -7.83
N ALA A 152 5.47 -3.65 -7.14
CA ALA A 152 4.85 -2.89 -6.06
C ALA A 152 3.62 -2.08 -6.51
N SER A 153 3.66 -1.52 -7.72
CA SER A 153 2.55 -0.74 -8.29
C SER A 153 1.41 -1.65 -8.76
N ALA A 154 1.74 -2.77 -9.42
CA ALA A 154 0.78 -3.75 -9.89
C ALA A 154 0.06 -4.43 -8.72
N ALA A 155 0.79 -4.84 -7.69
CA ALA A 155 0.23 -5.45 -6.48
C ALA A 155 -0.83 -4.55 -5.81
N ARG A 156 -0.55 -3.25 -5.68
CA ARG A 156 -1.54 -2.29 -5.14
C ARG A 156 -2.79 -2.20 -6.00
N LEU A 157 -2.61 -2.13 -7.32
CA LEU A 157 -3.74 -2.00 -8.24
C LEU A 157 -4.58 -3.29 -8.28
N ILE A 158 -3.95 -4.46 -8.27
CA ILE A 158 -4.64 -5.76 -8.20
C ILE A 158 -5.48 -5.85 -6.92
N LYS A 159 -4.88 -5.56 -5.76
CA LYS A 159 -5.59 -5.59 -4.48
C LYS A 159 -6.75 -4.59 -4.42
N SER A 160 -6.61 -3.43 -5.03
CA SER A 160 -7.69 -2.45 -5.17
C SER A 160 -8.83 -2.98 -6.04
N ILE A 161 -8.50 -3.63 -7.18
CA ILE A 161 -9.49 -4.25 -8.09
C ILE A 161 -10.21 -5.40 -7.38
N GLU A 162 -9.49 -6.29 -6.69
CA GLU A 162 -10.05 -7.41 -5.91
C GLU A 162 -11.01 -6.93 -4.82
N ALA A 163 -10.72 -5.78 -4.19
CA ALA A 163 -11.58 -5.15 -3.19
C ALA A 163 -12.78 -4.38 -3.79
N GLY A 164 -12.93 -4.34 -5.12
CA GLY A 164 -13.98 -3.57 -5.80
C GLY A 164 -13.81 -2.05 -5.71
N LEU A 165 -12.63 -1.58 -5.30
CA LEU A 165 -12.33 -0.17 -5.02
C LEU A 165 -11.44 0.46 -6.08
N CYS A 166 -11.63 0.09 -7.35
CA CYS A 166 -10.80 0.50 -8.48
C CYS A 166 -10.60 2.02 -8.63
N TYR A 167 -11.45 2.81 -8.00
CA TYR A 167 -11.50 4.28 -8.14
C TYR A 167 -11.42 5.02 -6.81
N ALA A 168 -11.38 4.30 -5.68
CA ALA A 168 -11.25 4.87 -4.36
C ALA A 168 -9.78 4.92 -3.92
N ASP A 169 -9.47 5.83 -3.01
CA ASP A 169 -8.18 5.86 -2.29
C ASP A 169 -8.09 4.65 -1.35
N PHE A 170 -7.79 3.48 -1.92
CA PHE A 170 -7.59 2.26 -1.16
C PHE A 170 -6.18 2.23 -0.58
N SER A 171 -6.08 2.24 0.73
CA SER A 171 -4.80 2.18 1.43
C SER A 171 -4.47 0.75 1.80
N ILE A 172 -3.47 0.18 1.13
CA ILE A 172 -2.92 -1.14 1.46
C ILE A 172 -1.62 -0.94 2.24
N SER A 173 -1.40 -1.74 3.27
CA SER A 173 -0.17 -1.69 4.05
C SER A 173 1.05 -2.04 3.20
N LYS A 174 2.20 -1.45 3.53
CA LYS A 174 3.45 -1.76 2.82
C LYS A 174 3.87 -3.23 2.99
N PRO A 175 3.78 -3.84 4.19
CA PRO A 175 4.05 -5.26 4.38
C PRO A 175 3.18 -6.15 3.50
N SER A 176 1.87 -5.94 3.46
CA SER A 176 0.93 -6.73 2.64
C SER A 176 1.28 -6.68 1.15
N VAL A 177 1.67 -5.50 0.63
CA VAL A 177 2.14 -5.36 -0.75
C VAL A 177 3.45 -6.11 -0.97
N TYR A 178 4.39 -6.01 -0.03
CA TYR A 178 5.68 -6.70 -0.09
C TYR A 178 5.50 -8.22 -0.11
N ASP A 179 4.74 -8.76 0.83
CA ASP A 179 4.48 -10.20 0.95
C ASP A 179 3.79 -10.77 -0.29
N PHE A 180 2.81 -10.05 -0.83
CA PHE A 180 2.16 -10.43 -2.07
C PHE A 180 3.15 -10.51 -3.23
N CYS A 181 4.02 -9.52 -3.40
CA CYS A 181 5.03 -9.54 -4.47
C CYS A 181 6.06 -10.65 -4.31
N VAL A 182 6.45 -11.02 -3.07
CA VAL A 182 7.43 -12.06 -2.81
C VAL A 182 6.85 -13.46 -3.01
N ARG A 183 5.61 -13.69 -2.55
CA ARG A 183 5.00 -15.03 -2.55
C ARG A 183 4.33 -15.39 -3.87
N ASP A 184 3.88 -14.43 -4.64
CA ASP A 184 3.10 -14.68 -5.85
C ASP A 184 3.97 -14.72 -7.11
N HIS A 185 4.34 -15.94 -7.52
CA HIS A 185 5.16 -16.19 -8.72
C HIS A 185 4.42 -15.83 -10.02
N ALA A 186 3.08 -15.92 -10.05
CA ALA A 186 2.31 -15.52 -11.24
C ALA A 186 2.42 -14.00 -11.47
N LEU A 187 2.40 -13.21 -10.39
CA LEU A 187 2.63 -11.77 -10.47
C LEU A 187 4.05 -11.45 -10.97
N GLN A 188 5.06 -12.18 -10.49
CA GLN A 188 6.45 -12.01 -10.93
C GLN A 188 6.60 -12.35 -12.43
N GLY A 189 5.98 -13.44 -12.88
CA GLY A 189 5.93 -13.83 -14.28
C GLY A 189 5.23 -12.79 -15.16
N ALA A 190 4.08 -12.28 -14.71
CA ALA A 190 3.36 -11.23 -15.42
C ALA A 190 4.19 -9.93 -15.54
N ALA A 191 4.95 -9.56 -14.50
CA ALA A 191 5.83 -8.39 -14.55
C ALA A 191 7.00 -8.58 -15.54
N ALA A 192 7.57 -9.77 -15.59
CA ALA A 192 8.63 -10.10 -16.55
C ALA A 192 8.12 -10.07 -18.01
N THR A 193 6.95 -10.66 -18.25
CA THR A 193 6.29 -10.65 -19.56
C THR A 193 5.92 -9.23 -19.98
N ALA A 194 5.37 -8.41 -19.08
CA ALA A 194 5.05 -7.02 -19.33
C ALA A 194 6.28 -6.20 -19.74
N ALA A 195 7.41 -6.40 -19.04
CA ALA A 195 8.68 -5.75 -19.39
C ALA A 195 9.19 -6.16 -20.77
N SER A 196 9.06 -7.45 -21.14
CA SER A 196 9.42 -7.97 -22.46
C SER A 196 8.57 -7.35 -23.57
N ILE A 197 7.23 -7.37 -23.44
CA ILE A 197 6.30 -6.75 -24.40
C ILE A 197 6.61 -5.28 -24.58
N ASN A 198 6.77 -4.55 -23.47
CA ASN A 198 7.04 -3.12 -23.48
C ASN A 198 8.36 -2.80 -24.23
N SER A 199 9.39 -3.62 -24.01
CA SER A 199 10.68 -3.49 -24.70
C SER A 199 10.56 -3.80 -26.20
N LYS A 200 9.96 -4.92 -26.57
CA LYS A 200 9.81 -5.35 -27.98
C LYS A 200 8.95 -4.39 -28.80
N MET A 201 7.91 -3.85 -28.19
CA MET A 201 7.02 -2.89 -28.86
C MET A 201 7.52 -1.42 -28.76
N GLY A 202 8.61 -1.14 -28.04
CA GLY A 202 9.12 0.22 -27.85
C GLY A 202 8.16 1.12 -27.06
N LEU A 203 7.33 0.53 -26.18
CA LEU A 203 6.37 1.28 -25.36
C LEU A 203 7.07 1.96 -24.18
N LYS A 204 6.42 2.98 -23.60
CA LYS A 204 6.93 3.67 -22.42
C LYS A 204 5.83 3.74 -21.35
N ARG A 205 6.23 3.51 -20.07
CA ARG A 205 5.39 3.73 -18.88
C ARG A 205 4.10 2.91 -18.76
N LEU A 206 3.93 1.83 -19.54
CA LEU A 206 2.73 0.98 -19.52
C LEU A 206 2.91 -0.33 -18.74
N ASN A 207 4.13 -0.62 -18.24
CA ASN A 207 4.46 -1.90 -17.61
C ASN A 207 3.49 -2.31 -16.50
N THR A 208 3.08 -1.39 -15.64
CA THR A 208 2.16 -1.68 -14.54
C THR A 208 0.80 -2.14 -15.05
N GLY A 209 0.21 -1.42 -16.01
CA GLY A 209 -1.09 -1.79 -16.58
C GLY A 209 -1.04 -3.09 -17.34
N ILE A 210 0.03 -3.34 -18.13
CA ILE A 210 0.25 -4.59 -18.83
C ILE A 210 0.41 -5.75 -17.83
N CYS A 211 1.23 -5.56 -16.77
CA CYS A 211 1.43 -6.55 -15.71
C CYS A 211 0.10 -6.93 -15.04
N VAL A 212 -0.73 -5.95 -14.67
CA VAL A 212 -2.04 -6.19 -14.05
C VAL A 212 -2.98 -6.95 -15.00
N GLY A 213 -3.07 -6.53 -16.25
CA GLY A 213 -3.90 -7.24 -17.24
C GLY A 213 -3.49 -8.70 -17.44
N LEU A 214 -2.19 -8.97 -17.55
CA LEU A 214 -1.65 -10.32 -17.67
C LEU A 214 -1.88 -11.16 -16.41
N TYR A 215 -1.68 -10.57 -15.22
CA TYR A 215 -1.94 -11.26 -13.96
C TYR A 215 -3.41 -11.67 -13.81
N LEU A 216 -4.33 -10.81 -14.19
CA LEU A 216 -5.77 -11.11 -14.13
C LEU A 216 -6.20 -12.15 -15.18
N LEU A 217 -5.39 -12.39 -16.22
CA LEU A 217 -5.54 -13.47 -17.18
C LEU A 217 -4.75 -14.75 -16.82
N ARG A 218 -4.19 -14.86 -15.60
CA ARG A 218 -3.34 -15.99 -15.19
C ARG A 218 -4.01 -17.36 -15.27
N ASN A 219 -5.33 -17.40 -15.16
CA ASN A 219 -6.12 -18.63 -15.25
C ASN A 219 -6.58 -18.93 -16.69
N ALA A 220 -6.27 -18.07 -17.66
CA ALA A 220 -6.58 -18.32 -19.07
C ALA A 220 -5.75 -19.48 -19.62
N ASP A 221 -6.26 -20.13 -20.69
CA ASP A 221 -5.50 -21.14 -21.41
C ASP A 221 -4.15 -20.59 -21.88
N GLN A 222 -3.06 -21.19 -21.41
CA GLN A 222 -1.70 -20.68 -21.64
C GLN A 222 -1.32 -20.70 -23.13
N HIS A 223 -1.81 -21.66 -23.90
CA HIS A 223 -1.55 -21.70 -25.33
C HIS A 223 -2.20 -20.53 -26.07
N SER A 224 -3.48 -20.29 -25.78
CA SER A 224 -4.24 -19.16 -26.34
C SER A 224 -3.64 -17.83 -25.89
N LEU A 225 -3.29 -17.67 -24.61
CA LEU A 225 -2.67 -16.46 -24.11
C LEU A 225 -1.33 -16.17 -24.79
N ASN A 226 -0.47 -17.19 -24.96
CA ASN A 226 0.81 -17.03 -25.64
C ASN A 226 0.61 -16.66 -27.13
N THR A 227 -0.39 -17.23 -27.80
CA THR A 227 -0.73 -16.89 -29.19
C THR A 227 -1.20 -15.45 -29.28
N PHE A 228 -2.12 -15.04 -28.41
CA PHE A 228 -2.59 -13.66 -28.32
C PHE A 228 -1.42 -12.67 -28.13
N LEU A 229 -0.51 -12.96 -27.20
CA LEU A 229 0.63 -12.09 -26.92
C LEU A 229 1.59 -11.99 -28.11
N LYS A 230 1.85 -13.09 -28.83
CA LYS A 230 2.64 -13.05 -30.08
C LYS A 230 1.99 -12.16 -31.14
N MET A 231 0.67 -12.22 -31.29
CA MET A 231 -0.08 -11.34 -32.20
C MET A 231 -0.05 -9.89 -31.74
N VAL A 232 -0.14 -9.63 -30.42
CA VAL A 232 0.03 -8.28 -29.85
C VAL A 232 1.44 -7.75 -30.12
N GLU A 233 2.48 -8.56 -29.96
CA GLU A 233 3.87 -8.16 -30.21
C GLU A 233 4.16 -7.88 -31.69
N SER A 234 3.79 -8.80 -32.58
CA SER A 234 4.10 -8.72 -34.02
C SER A 234 3.20 -7.74 -34.77
N GLY A 235 1.92 -7.74 -34.47
CA GLY A 235 0.90 -7.00 -35.23
C GLY A 235 0.67 -7.52 -36.64
N ALA A 236 1.20 -8.71 -36.97
CA ALA A 236 1.07 -9.28 -38.31
C ALA A 236 -0.35 -9.82 -38.55
N ASN A 237 -0.83 -9.64 -39.77
CA ASN A 237 -2.09 -10.21 -40.26
C ASN A 237 -3.35 -9.85 -39.46
N LEU A 238 -3.36 -8.67 -38.86
CA LEU A 238 -4.51 -8.16 -38.08
C LEU A 238 -5.50 -7.44 -39.02
N GLN A 239 -6.77 -7.82 -38.97
CA GLN A 239 -7.85 -7.15 -39.69
C GLN A 239 -8.18 -5.82 -39.01
N ALA A 240 -8.81 -4.88 -39.73
CA ALA A 240 -9.11 -3.53 -39.26
C ALA A 240 -10.02 -3.50 -38.03
N ASP A 241 -10.90 -4.47 -37.87
CA ASP A 241 -11.86 -4.64 -36.74
C ASP A 241 -11.35 -5.61 -35.66
N SER A 242 -10.09 -6.06 -35.76
CA SER A 242 -9.48 -6.97 -34.79
C SER A 242 -9.34 -6.29 -33.41
N PRO A 243 -9.80 -6.91 -32.31
CA PRO A 243 -9.57 -6.39 -30.96
C PRO A 243 -8.09 -6.27 -30.62
N ILE A 244 -7.23 -7.11 -31.19
CA ILE A 244 -5.77 -7.04 -31.00
C ILE A 244 -5.20 -5.77 -31.67
N LEU A 245 -5.66 -5.42 -32.88
CA LEU A 245 -5.22 -4.20 -33.55
C LEU A 245 -5.62 -2.96 -32.75
N HIS A 246 -6.87 -2.93 -32.24
CA HIS A 246 -7.34 -1.85 -31.39
C HIS A 246 -6.54 -1.75 -30.08
N LEU A 247 -6.20 -2.89 -29.44
CA LEU A 247 -5.32 -2.92 -28.28
C LEU A 247 -3.96 -2.32 -28.58
N ARG A 248 -3.30 -2.75 -29.65
CA ARG A 248 -2.00 -2.20 -30.08
C ARG A 248 -2.06 -0.69 -30.27
N ASN A 249 -3.06 -0.20 -30.99
CA ASN A 249 -3.26 1.22 -31.22
C ASN A 249 -3.44 2.01 -29.90
N ASN A 250 -4.19 1.45 -28.96
CA ASN A 250 -4.38 2.04 -27.65
C ASN A 250 -3.08 2.08 -26.83
N LEU A 251 -2.29 0.99 -26.86
CA LEU A 251 -0.99 0.92 -26.19
C LEU A 251 -0.01 1.96 -26.75
N TYR A 252 0.10 2.07 -28.06
CA TYR A 252 0.97 3.10 -28.68
C TYR A 252 0.52 4.50 -28.34
N ARG A 253 -0.78 4.82 -28.44
CA ARG A 253 -1.32 6.12 -28.04
C ARG A 253 -1.09 6.43 -26.56
N GLY A 254 -1.31 5.44 -25.67
CA GLY A 254 -1.08 5.57 -24.24
C GLY A 254 0.39 5.81 -23.90
N SER A 255 1.30 5.16 -24.64
CA SER A 255 2.74 5.32 -24.47
C SER A 255 3.21 6.75 -24.83
N HIS A 256 2.65 7.36 -25.85
CA HIS A 256 3.03 8.72 -26.27
C HIS A 256 2.41 9.83 -25.41
N ASN A 257 1.16 9.68 -25.02
CA ASN A 257 0.42 10.76 -24.36
C ASN A 257 0.61 10.83 -22.84
N HIS A 258 1.31 9.86 -22.22
CA HIS A 258 1.62 9.77 -20.78
C HIS A 258 0.41 9.88 -19.81
N THR A 259 -0.83 9.88 -20.31
CA THR A 259 -2.05 10.24 -19.57
C THR A 259 -2.96 9.06 -19.23
N ARG A 260 -2.64 7.85 -19.69
CA ARG A 260 -3.50 6.71 -19.47
C ARG A 260 -3.21 6.01 -18.14
N ALA A 261 -4.26 5.83 -17.34
CA ALA A 261 -4.18 5.13 -16.09
C ALA A 261 -3.86 3.65 -16.31
N SER A 262 -3.05 3.06 -15.44
CA SER A 262 -2.71 1.62 -15.50
C SER A 262 -3.94 0.71 -15.49
N ILE A 263 -5.01 1.14 -14.85
CA ILE A 263 -6.28 0.40 -14.81
C ILE A 263 -6.97 0.32 -16.18
N GLU A 264 -6.90 1.40 -16.98
CA GLU A 264 -7.44 1.38 -18.35
C GLU A 264 -6.68 0.40 -19.24
N VAL A 265 -5.34 0.40 -19.12
CA VAL A 265 -4.48 -0.52 -19.87
C VAL A 265 -4.79 -1.96 -19.51
N ALA A 266 -4.93 -2.28 -18.22
CA ALA A 266 -5.31 -3.62 -17.76
C ALA A 266 -6.68 -4.04 -18.32
N ALA A 267 -7.66 -3.15 -18.25
CA ALA A 267 -9.01 -3.42 -18.79
C ALA A 267 -9.01 -3.67 -20.32
N TRP A 268 -8.22 -2.91 -21.07
CA TRP A 268 -8.10 -3.13 -22.52
C TRP A 268 -7.51 -4.49 -22.86
N ILE A 269 -6.52 -4.96 -22.10
CA ILE A 269 -5.91 -6.27 -22.32
C ILE A 269 -6.93 -7.36 -22.08
N ILE A 270 -7.68 -7.29 -20.96
CA ILE A 270 -8.69 -8.29 -20.64
C ILE A 270 -9.81 -8.31 -21.71
N LYS A 271 -10.36 -7.15 -22.04
CA LYS A 271 -11.42 -7.03 -23.07
C LYS A 271 -10.95 -7.53 -24.45
N ALA A 272 -9.73 -7.16 -24.85
CA ALA A 272 -9.20 -7.60 -26.14
C ALA A 272 -8.99 -9.11 -26.17
N TYR A 273 -8.50 -9.70 -25.09
CA TYR A 273 -8.32 -11.15 -24.98
C TYR A 273 -9.66 -11.88 -25.04
N GLN A 274 -10.68 -11.43 -24.27
CA GLN A 274 -12.02 -12.02 -24.29
C GLN A 274 -12.63 -12.01 -25.69
N LEU A 275 -12.67 -10.83 -26.33
CA LEU A 275 -13.21 -10.71 -27.70
C LEU A 275 -12.46 -11.59 -28.69
N TRP A 276 -11.13 -11.67 -28.55
CA TRP A 276 -10.32 -12.49 -29.47
C TRP A 276 -10.59 -13.99 -29.29
N VAL A 277 -10.71 -14.48 -28.04
CA VAL A 277 -11.02 -15.92 -27.80
C VAL A 277 -12.43 -16.26 -28.28
N GLU A 278 -13.38 -15.33 -28.16
CA GLU A 278 -14.74 -15.48 -28.67
C GLU A 278 -14.84 -15.38 -30.22
N GLY A 279 -13.75 -15.06 -30.90
CA GLY A 279 -13.75 -14.79 -32.34
C GLY A 279 -14.52 -13.52 -32.72
N ALA A 280 -14.78 -12.65 -31.74
CA ALA A 280 -15.54 -11.43 -31.93
C ALA A 280 -14.67 -10.29 -32.47
N THR A 281 -15.30 -9.38 -33.21
CA THR A 281 -14.67 -8.13 -33.68
C THR A 281 -15.19 -6.94 -32.91
N CYS A 282 -14.49 -5.81 -32.98
CA CYS A 282 -14.94 -4.59 -32.36
C CYS A 282 -14.59 -3.35 -33.20
N ARG A 283 -15.48 -2.35 -33.19
CA ARG A 283 -15.20 -1.05 -33.85
C ARG A 283 -14.29 -0.17 -32.99
N ARG A 284 -14.27 -0.39 -31.68
CA ARG A 284 -13.49 0.39 -30.71
C ARG A 284 -13.25 -0.43 -29.45
N LEU A 285 -12.02 -0.44 -28.98
CA LEU A 285 -11.67 -0.98 -27.68
C LEU A 285 -11.56 0.20 -26.68
N ALA A 286 -12.51 0.30 -25.75
CA ALA A 286 -12.55 1.38 -24.76
C ALA A 286 -12.86 0.83 -23.38
N PHE A 287 -12.42 1.56 -22.36
CA PHE A 287 -12.79 1.38 -20.97
C PHE A 287 -12.88 2.74 -20.29
N SER A 288 -13.97 2.98 -19.56
CA SER A 288 -14.18 4.19 -18.79
C SER A 288 -14.46 3.83 -17.34
N PRO A 289 -13.49 4.10 -16.45
CA PRO A 289 -13.63 3.78 -15.03
C PRO A 289 -14.89 4.33 -14.36
N SER A 290 -15.34 5.50 -14.74
CA SER A 290 -16.52 6.15 -14.16
C SER A 290 -17.86 5.64 -14.69
N ARG A 291 -17.87 4.83 -15.76
CA ARG A 291 -19.08 4.43 -16.49
C ARG A 291 -19.33 2.93 -16.53
N GLU A 292 -18.31 2.12 -16.29
CA GLU A 292 -18.42 0.67 -16.39
C GLU A 292 -17.62 -0.03 -15.29
N LYS A 293 -18.07 -1.23 -14.90
CA LYS A 293 -17.32 -2.09 -13.97
C LYS A 293 -16.05 -2.58 -14.62
N PHE A 294 -15.03 -2.84 -13.79
CA PHE A 294 -13.79 -3.42 -14.28
C PHE A 294 -14.07 -4.82 -14.87
N PRO A 295 -13.54 -5.13 -16.09
CA PRO A 295 -13.76 -6.41 -16.70
C PRO A 295 -13.11 -7.53 -15.90
N VAL A 296 -13.85 -8.62 -15.69
CA VAL A 296 -13.34 -9.84 -15.05
C VAL A 296 -13.28 -10.91 -16.12
N PHE A 297 -12.14 -11.58 -16.23
CA PHE A 297 -12.02 -12.77 -17.09
C PHE A 297 -12.64 -13.95 -16.32
N ALA A 298 -13.79 -14.43 -16.81
CA ALA A 298 -14.36 -15.71 -16.41
C ALA A 298 -13.94 -16.75 -17.45
N ASP A 299 -13.30 -17.83 -17.02
CA ASP A 299 -13.02 -18.94 -17.94
C ASP A 299 -14.38 -19.54 -18.35
N ALA A 300 -14.68 -19.54 -19.64
CA ALA A 300 -15.94 -20.05 -20.20
C ALA A 300 -16.09 -21.59 -20.07
N ARG A 301 -15.25 -22.23 -19.26
CA ARG A 301 -15.17 -23.68 -19.08
C ARG A 301 -15.65 -24.18 -17.71
N GLU A 302 -16.26 -23.30 -16.87
CA GLU A 302 -17.00 -23.71 -15.68
C GLU A 302 -18.50 -23.83 -15.93
#